data_8f9fb0d457f7ff38acf1812fd90af446
#
_entry.id   8f9fb0d457f7ff38acf1812fd90af446
#
_cell.length_a   1.000
_cell.length_b   1.000
_cell.length_c   1.000
_cell.angle_alpha   90.00
_cell.angle_beta   90.00
_cell.angle_gamma   90.00
#
_symmetry.space_group_name_H-M   'P 1'
#
loop_
_entity.id
_entity.type
_entity.pdbx_description
1 polymer ?
#
loop_
_entity_poly.entity_id
_entity_poly.type
_entity_poly.pdbx_seq_one_letter_code
_entity_poly.pdbx_strand_id
1 'polypeptide(L)' 'MKFTINNNEFYLNDVKLEKLISYSIDADNDKTKLIIELIVDDIEIDSIVSERRIVDEN' A
#
# COMPACT_ATOMS: atom_id res chain seq x y z
N MET A 1 0.63 4.72 11.46
CA MET A 1 1.17 3.81 10.45
C MET A 1 2.51 4.34 10.01
N LYS A 2 3.46 3.47 9.85
CA LYS A 2 4.80 3.87 9.53
C LYS A 2 5.34 3.11 8.34
N PHE A 3 5.95 3.82 7.42
CA PHE A 3 6.58 3.23 6.25
C PHE A 3 8.08 3.39 6.40
N THR A 4 8.81 2.32 6.27
CA THR A 4 10.24 2.33 6.47
C THR A 4 10.95 1.73 5.26
N ILE A 5 12.04 2.36 4.87
CA ILE A 5 12.92 1.83 3.85
C ILE A 5 14.27 1.62 4.51
N ASN A 6 14.76 0.40 4.48
CA ASN A 6 16.00 0.09 5.14
C ASN A 6 16.72 -0.97 4.33
N ASN A 7 17.93 -0.71 3.93
CA ASN A 7 18.75 -1.66 3.17
C ASN A 7 18.01 -2.17 1.93
N ASN A 8 17.38 -1.26 1.24
CA ASN A 8 16.63 -1.59 0.04
C ASN A 8 15.45 -2.51 0.31
N GLU A 9 15.00 -2.55 1.53
CA GLU A 9 13.82 -3.30 1.87
C GLU A 9 12.76 -2.36 2.39
N PHE A 10 11.52 -2.67 2.14
CA PHE A 10 10.41 -1.79 2.44
C PHE A 10 9.51 -2.44 3.47
N TYR A 11 9.07 -1.66 4.44
CA TYR A 11 8.25 -2.17 5.52
C TYR A 11 7.08 -1.24 5.78
N LEU A 12 5.95 -1.78 6.11
CA LEU A 12 4.82 -1.00 6.54
C LEU A 12 4.42 -1.51 7.90
N ASN A 13 4.56 -0.67 8.92
CA ASN A 13 4.33 -1.07 10.31
C ASN A 13 5.13 -2.31 10.65
N ASP A 14 6.37 -2.30 10.23
CA ASP A 14 7.30 -3.41 10.52
C ASP A 14 6.96 -4.71 9.80
N VAL A 15 6.05 -4.66 8.86
CA VAL A 15 5.78 -5.83 8.04
C VAL A 15 6.47 -5.64 6.71
N LYS A 16 7.27 -6.56 6.32
CA LYS A 16 8.05 -6.45 5.11
C LYS A 16 7.17 -6.55 3.89
N LEU A 17 7.36 -5.64 2.95
CA LEU A 17 6.64 -5.66 1.70
C LEU A 17 7.52 -6.30 0.66
N GLU A 18 7.08 -7.39 0.11
CA GLU A 18 7.96 -8.18 -0.67
C GLU A 18 7.80 -7.98 -2.12
N LYS A 19 7.03 -7.63 -2.77
CA LYS A 19 6.93 -7.49 -4.21
C LYS A 19 6.47 -6.10 -4.54
N LEU A 20 7.16 -5.15 -3.96
CA LEU A 20 6.81 -3.76 -4.17
C LEU A 20 7.30 -3.33 -5.54
N ILE A 21 6.43 -2.80 -6.35
CA ILE A 21 6.78 -2.31 -7.64
C ILE A 21 7.12 -0.84 -7.60
N SER A 22 6.35 -0.07 -6.91
CA SER A 22 6.58 1.36 -6.87
C SER A 22 5.96 1.96 -5.64
N TYR A 23 6.43 3.12 -5.26
CA TYR A 23 5.81 3.86 -4.18
C TYR A 23 5.94 5.34 -4.47
N SER A 24 5.08 6.10 -3.84
CA SER A 24 5.06 7.53 -4.02
C SER A 24 4.64 8.17 -2.72
N ILE A 25 5.32 9.21 -2.34
CA ILE A 25 5.02 9.92 -1.10
C ILE A 25 4.63 11.32 -1.46
N ASP A 26 3.49 11.73 -0.95
CA ASP A 26 2.97 13.06 -1.22
C ASP A 26 2.73 13.73 0.11
N ALA A 27 3.51 14.72 0.43
CA ALA A 27 3.41 15.40 1.72
C ALA A 27 2.78 16.76 1.53
N ASP A 28 1.82 17.03 2.38
CA ASP A 28 1.12 18.27 2.36
C ASP A 28 1.27 18.95 3.68
N ASN A 29 0.63 20.07 3.87
CA ASN A 29 0.72 20.76 5.14
C ASN A 29 0.15 19.96 6.26
N ASP A 30 -0.93 19.27 6.00
CA ASP A 30 -1.65 18.59 7.03
C ASP A 30 -1.38 17.14 7.09
N LYS A 31 -0.95 16.54 6.03
CA LYS A 31 -0.88 15.09 6.02
C LYS A 31 0.14 14.62 5.02
N THR A 32 0.54 13.39 5.19
CA THR A 32 1.43 12.73 4.27
C THR A 32 0.72 11.50 3.75
N LYS A 33 0.69 11.35 2.45
CA LYS A 33 0.07 10.19 1.84
C LYS A 33 1.13 9.31 1.24
N LEU A 34 0.90 8.02 1.34
CA LEU A 34 1.77 7.04 0.72
C LEU A 34 0.94 6.20 -0.22
N ILE A 35 1.40 6.08 -1.43
CA ILE A 35 0.77 5.23 -2.42
C ILE A 35 1.77 4.18 -2.80
N ILE A 36 1.40 2.92 -2.68
CA ILE A 36 2.30 1.84 -3.04
C ILE A 36 1.60 0.90 -3.99
N GLU A 37 2.39 0.24 -4.78
CA GLU A 37 1.90 -0.71 -5.74
C GLU A 37 2.63 -2.01 -5.54
N LEU A 38 1.90 -3.06 -5.30
CA LEU A 38 2.46 -4.37 -5.00
C LEU A 38 1.88 -5.40 -5.94
N ILE A 39 2.62 -6.47 -6.12
CA ILE A 39 2.08 -7.65 -6.78
C ILE A 39 1.68 -8.64 -5.72
N VAL A 40 0.47 -9.13 -5.81
CA VAL A 40 0.03 -10.15 -4.86
C VAL A 40 -0.40 -11.38 -5.65
N ASP A 41 -0.24 -12.52 -5.01
CA ASP A 41 -0.62 -13.76 -5.64
C ASP A 41 -2.06 -14.11 -5.38
N ASP A 42 -2.62 -13.60 -4.33
CA ASP A 42 -3.96 -13.99 -3.94
C ASP A 42 -4.61 -12.87 -3.16
N ILE A 43 -5.87 -12.65 -3.33
CA ILE A 43 -6.59 -11.63 -2.61
C ILE A 43 -7.81 -12.25 -1.98
N GLU A 44 -7.96 -11.98 -0.71
CA GLU A 44 -9.13 -12.44 -0.02
C GLU A 44 -9.81 -11.24 0.61
N ILE A 45 -11.05 -11.00 0.28
CA ILE A 45 -11.79 -9.90 0.82
C ILE A 45 -12.94 -10.46 1.60
N ASP A 46 -12.87 -10.26 2.89
CA ASP A 46 -13.81 -10.88 3.77
C ASP A 46 -15.04 -10.05 3.95
N SER A 47 -14.91 -8.79 4.06
CA SER A 47 -16.05 -7.98 4.27
C SER A 47 -15.84 -6.67 3.58
N ILE A 48 -16.83 -6.17 2.94
CA ILE A 48 -16.71 -5.03 2.11
C ILE A 48 -17.63 -3.97 2.55
N VAL A 49 -17.10 -2.81 2.72
CA VAL A 49 -17.89 -1.66 3.02
C VAL A 49 -18.61 -1.25 1.78
N SER A 50 -19.81 -0.88 1.93
CA SER A 50 -20.65 -0.73 0.80
C SER A 50 -20.19 0.29 -0.18
N GLU A 51 -19.63 1.38 0.23
CA GLU A 51 -19.23 2.32 -0.75
C GLU A 51 -17.89 2.06 -1.29
N ARG A 52 -17.22 1.05 -0.84
CA ARG A 52 -15.97 0.74 -1.40
C ARG A 52 -16.17 0.01 -2.69
N ARG A 53 -15.38 0.29 -3.65
CA ARG A 53 -15.50 -0.38 -4.86
C ARG A 53 -14.19 -0.89 -5.30
N ILE A 54 -14.12 -2.05 -5.86
CA ILE A 54 -12.92 -2.55 -6.43
C ILE A 54 -12.98 -2.22 -7.87
N VAL A 55 -12.12 -1.39 -8.30
CA VAL A 55 -12.09 -0.96 -9.64
C VAL A 55 -11.30 -1.88 -10.43
N ASP A 56 -11.92 -2.51 -11.27
CA ASP A 56 -11.28 -3.36 -11.99
C ASP A 56 -11.08 -2.92 -13.27
N GLU A 57 -10.99 -2.38 -13.78
CA GLU A 57 -10.74 -1.83 -14.85
C GLU A 57 -10.74 -2.39 -15.74
N ASN A 58 -10.88 -2.94 -15.94
CA ASN A 58 -11.02 -3.47 -16.83
C ASN A 58 -11.17 -3.88 -17.02
#